data_ea67ad4da435d3374824e2669fb41fb7
#
_entry.id   ea67ad4da435d3374824e2669fb41fb7
#
_cell.length_a   1.000
_cell.length_b   1.000
_cell.length_c   1.000
_cell.angle_alpha   90.00
_cell.angle_beta   90.00
_cell.angle_gamma   90.00
#
_symmetry.space_group_name_H-M   'P 1'
#
loop_
_entity.id
_entity.type
_entity.pdbx_description
1 polymer ?
#
loop_
_entity_poly.entity_id
_entity_poly.type
_entity_poly.pdbx_seq_one_letter_code
_entity_poly.pdbx_strand_id
1 'polypeptide(L)'
;MSKVLIIGCGGVASVAIHKCCQVPEVFTEICIASRTKSKCDKLAAELAPKTATKITTAQVDADKVDEVIALIKAYQPDLVMNIALPYQDLTIMDACLACGVNYMDTANYEPENTDDPEWRAIYEKRCKEAGFSAYFDYSWQWAYAKKFEEAGLTALLGSGFDPGVTQAYCAYAKKHEFDTIDTI
;
A
#
# COMPACT_ATOMS: atom_id res chain seq x y z
N MET A 1 -1.11 20.62 4.27
CA MET A 1 0.26 20.11 4.07
C MET A 1 0.21 18.66 4.46
N SER A 2 0.52 17.75 3.55
CA SER A 2 0.43 16.32 3.86
C SER A 2 1.82 15.73 4.05
N LYS A 3 1.94 14.98 5.12
CA LYS A 3 3.14 14.28 5.55
C LYS A 3 2.91 12.78 5.39
N VAL A 4 3.65 12.14 4.52
CA VAL A 4 3.40 10.74 4.13
C VAL A 4 4.57 9.86 4.49
N LEU A 5 4.29 8.74 5.16
CA LEU A 5 5.24 7.65 5.35
C LEU A 5 5.01 6.60 4.26
N ILE A 6 6.01 6.35 3.43
CA ILE A 6 5.96 5.31 2.40
C ILE A 6 6.82 4.13 2.86
N ILE A 7 6.18 2.98 3.08
CA ILE A 7 6.84 1.73 3.43
C ILE A 7 7.03 0.92 2.15
N GLY A 8 8.28 0.70 1.79
CA GLY A 8 8.70 0.07 0.54
C GLY A 8 9.67 0.95 -0.25
N CYS A 9 10.68 0.32 -0.85
CA CYS A 9 11.67 0.98 -1.72
C CYS A 9 12.10 0.03 -2.84
N GLY A 10 11.14 -0.72 -3.39
CA GLY A 10 11.28 -1.56 -4.58
C GLY A 10 11.00 -0.77 -5.87
N GLY A 11 10.88 -1.47 -6.99
CA GLY A 11 10.63 -0.86 -8.30
C GLY A 11 9.34 -0.05 -8.33
N VAL A 12 8.22 -0.64 -7.89
CA VAL A 12 6.90 0.04 -7.85
C VAL A 12 6.94 1.24 -6.91
N ALA A 13 7.47 1.05 -5.69
CA ALA A 13 7.58 2.13 -4.72
C ALA A 13 8.43 3.29 -5.25
N SER A 14 9.54 3.01 -5.93
CA SER A 14 10.37 4.04 -6.56
C SER A 14 9.58 4.89 -7.55
N VAL A 15 8.79 4.26 -8.45
CA VAL A 15 7.95 4.98 -9.41
C VAL A 15 6.90 5.83 -8.70
N ALA A 16 6.21 5.28 -7.71
CA ALA A 16 5.21 6.00 -6.93
C ALA A 16 5.80 7.22 -6.21
N ILE A 17 6.96 7.06 -5.56
CA ILE A 17 7.67 8.14 -4.89
C ILE A 17 8.07 9.25 -5.89
N HIS A 18 8.59 8.88 -7.08
CA HIS A 18 8.87 9.84 -8.14
C HIS A 18 7.62 10.66 -8.53
N LYS A 19 6.46 10.00 -8.62
CA LYS A 19 5.19 10.67 -8.96
C LYS A 19 4.71 11.58 -7.84
N CYS A 20 4.77 11.14 -6.58
CA CYS A 20 4.47 11.99 -5.43
C CYS A 20 5.34 13.25 -5.40
N CYS A 21 6.63 13.12 -5.72
CA CYS A 21 7.57 14.23 -5.77
C CYS A 21 7.31 15.22 -6.93
N GLN A 22 6.46 14.89 -7.92
CA GLN A 22 6.05 15.79 -9.00
C GLN A 22 4.92 16.75 -8.59
N VAL A 23 4.27 16.50 -7.46
CA VAL A 23 3.16 17.30 -6.91
C VAL A 23 3.46 17.74 -5.46
N PRO A 24 4.52 18.53 -5.25
CA PRO A 24 5.00 18.89 -3.91
C PRO A 24 4.00 19.74 -3.11
N GLU A 25 3.05 20.36 -3.76
CA GLU A 25 1.93 21.06 -3.11
C GLU A 25 0.97 20.11 -2.38
N VAL A 26 0.90 18.85 -2.81
CA VAL A 26 0.14 17.77 -2.15
C VAL A 26 1.03 17.01 -1.18
N PHE A 27 2.16 16.50 -1.65
CA PHE A 27 3.13 15.72 -0.86
C PHE A 27 4.26 16.62 -0.37
N THR A 28 4.00 17.37 0.71
CA THR A 28 4.98 18.37 1.21
C THR A 28 6.17 17.72 1.90
N GLU A 29 5.94 16.61 2.62
CA GLU A 29 6.98 15.83 3.29
C GLU A 29 6.75 14.33 3.03
N ILE A 30 7.81 13.61 2.68
CA ILE A 30 7.81 12.15 2.49
C ILE A 30 8.92 11.52 3.34
N CYS A 31 8.60 10.47 4.10
CA CYS A 31 9.58 9.57 4.67
C CYS A 31 9.55 8.25 3.88
N ILE A 32 10.68 7.88 3.29
CA ILE A 32 10.85 6.59 2.60
C ILE A 32 11.45 5.60 3.59
N ALA A 33 10.75 4.50 3.84
CA ALA A 33 11.19 3.50 4.81
C ALA A 33 11.23 2.09 4.22
N SER A 34 12.25 1.34 4.55
CA SER A 34 12.37 -0.08 4.20
C SER A 34 13.38 -0.80 5.10
N ARG A 35 13.46 -2.12 5.01
CA ARG A 35 14.50 -2.92 5.70
C ARG A 35 15.93 -2.52 5.30
N THR A 36 16.11 -2.03 4.07
CA THR A 36 17.42 -1.61 3.54
C THR A 36 17.47 -0.09 3.40
N LYS A 37 17.81 0.61 4.49
CA LYS A 37 17.86 2.08 4.54
C LYS A 37 18.71 2.68 3.42
N SER A 38 19.83 2.05 3.06
CA SER A 38 20.72 2.56 2.00
C SER A 38 20.03 2.69 0.63
N LYS A 39 19.03 1.85 0.32
CA LYS A 39 18.21 2.01 -0.90
C LYS A 39 17.34 3.27 -0.82
N CYS A 40 16.75 3.52 0.35
CA CYS A 40 15.96 4.73 0.60
C CYS A 40 16.83 5.98 0.49
N ASP A 41 18.03 5.98 1.08
CA ASP A 41 18.98 7.08 1.04
C ASP A 41 19.41 7.41 -0.39
N LYS A 42 19.68 6.38 -1.20
CA LYS A 42 20.04 6.54 -2.62
C LYS A 42 18.90 7.20 -3.41
N LEU A 43 17.67 6.72 -3.24
CA LEU A 43 16.50 7.28 -3.92
C LEU A 43 16.23 8.71 -3.46
N ALA A 44 16.31 8.99 -2.17
CA ALA A 44 16.16 10.33 -1.63
C ALA A 44 17.20 11.31 -2.19
N ALA A 45 18.48 10.91 -2.27
CA ALA A 45 19.54 11.72 -2.85
C ALA A 45 19.34 12.02 -4.33
N GLU A 46 18.77 11.06 -5.09
CA GLU A 46 18.44 11.26 -6.50
C GLU A 46 17.29 12.26 -6.71
N LEU A 47 16.29 12.22 -5.82
CA LEU A 47 15.07 13.03 -5.94
C LEU A 47 15.21 14.43 -5.35
N ALA A 48 15.94 14.60 -4.25
CA ALA A 48 16.06 15.86 -3.55
C ALA A 48 16.38 17.09 -4.44
N PRO A 49 17.26 17.02 -5.46
CA PRO A 49 17.51 18.15 -6.34
C PRO A 49 16.40 18.42 -7.37
N LYS A 50 15.41 17.54 -7.48
CA LYS A 50 14.37 17.57 -8.53
C LYS A 50 12.99 17.95 -8.02
N THR A 51 12.83 18.12 -6.71
CA THR A 51 11.52 18.36 -6.07
C THR A 51 11.62 19.37 -4.93
N ALA A 52 10.50 20.06 -4.64
CA ALA A 52 10.34 20.85 -3.43
C ALA A 52 9.81 20.01 -2.24
N THR A 53 9.44 18.76 -2.47
CA THR A 53 9.04 17.82 -1.39
C THR A 53 10.23 17.57 -0.47
N LYS A 54 10.05 17.73 0.83
CA LYS A 54 11.07 17.36 1.81
C LYS A 54 11.11 15.86 1.99
N ILE A 55 12.25 15.24 1.66
CA ILE A 55 12.42 13.80 1.72
C ILE A 55 13.30 13.43 2.92
N THR A 56 12.84 12.49 3.72
CA THR A 56 13.58 11.84 4.80
C THR A 56 13.59 10.33 4.59
N THR A 57 14.45 9.61 5.29
CA THR A 57 14.56 8.16 5.17
C THR A 57 14.63 7.50 6.53
N ALA A 58 14.09 6.29 6.62
CA ALA A 58 14.15 5.48 7.83
C ALA A 58 14.43 4.01 7.50
N GLN A 59 14.89 3.27 8.49
CA GLN A 59 14.91 1.82 8.46
C GLN A 59 13.71 1.30 9.23
N VAL A 60 13.00 0.31 8.67
CA VAL A 60 11.89 -0.36 9.35
C VAL A 60 11.77 -1.79 8.82
N ASP A 61 11.53 -2.72 9.70
CA ASP A 61 11.08 -4.06 9.38
C ASP A 61 9.54 -4.09 9.52
N ALA A 62 8.85 -4.11 8.38
CA ALA A 62 7.40 -4.06 8.37
C ALA A 62 6.72 -5.38 8.81
N ASP A 63 7.51 -6.43 9.06
CA ASP A 63 7.02 -7.67 9.70
C ASP A 63 6.83 -7.48 11.22
N LYS A 64 7.34 -6.38 11.77
CA LYS A 64 7.30 -6.07 13.20
C LYS A 64 6.43 -4.86 13.50
N VAL A 65 5.24 -5.09 14.01
CA VAL A 65 4.27 -4.05 14.38
C VAL A 65 4.90 -2.96 15.23
N ASP A 66 5.69 -3.33 16.26
CA ASP A 66 6.31 -2.37 17.19
C ASP A 66 7.31 -1.43 16.50
N GLU A 67 8.09 -1.92 15.52
CA GLU A 67 9.01 -1.08 14.74
C GLU A 67 8.23 -0.07 13.88
N VAL A 68 7.12 -0.52 13.25
CA VAL A 68 6.26 0.36 12.46
C VAL A 68 5.58 1.41 13.35
N ILE A 69 5.06 1.02 14.52
CA ILE A 69 4.48 1.94 15.51
C ILE A 69 5.52 2.99 15.96
N ALA A 70 6.73 2.56 16.27
CA ALA A 70 7.80 3.46 16.69
C ALA A 70 8.12 4.50 15.60
N LEU A 71 8.20 4.06 14.35
CA LEU A 71 8.45 4.95 13.21
C LEU A 71 7.28 5.91 12.99
N ILE A 72 6.03 5.46 13.01
CA ILE A 72 4.84 6.31 12.87
C ILE A 72 4.83 7.39 13.97
N LYS A 73 5.06 7.01 15.22
CA LYS A 73 5.11 7.96 16.35
C LYS A 73 6.24 8.98 16.23
N ALA A 74 7.41 8.55 15.74
CA ALA A 74 8.56 9.45 15.55
C ALA A 74 8.35 10.43 14.39
N TYR A 75 7.79 9.94 13.27
CA TYR A 75 7.61 10.72 12.06
C TYR A 75 6.30 11.52 12.05
N GLN A 76 5.23 11.01 12.67
CA GLN A 76 3.88 11.60 12.73
C GLN A 76 3.29 11.91 11.34
N PRO A 77 3.08 10.90 10.48
CA PRO A 77 2.49 11.09 9.16
C PRO A 77 0.97 11.27 9.24
N ASP A 78 0.39 11.90 8.22
CA ASP A 78 -1.06 11.96 8.01
C ASP A 78 -1.58 10.68 7.32
N LEU A 79 -0.69 10.00 6.58
CA LEU A 79 -0.98 8.80 5.79
C LEU A 79 0.23 7.86 5.77
N VAL A 80 -0.02 6.58 5.94
CA VAL A 80 0.94 5.52 5.63
C VAL A 80 0.55 4.88 4.30
N MET A 81 1.46 4.94 3.32
CA MET A 81 1.34 4.25 2.03
C MET A 81 2.17 2.97 2.08
N ASN A 82 1.50 1.84 2.09
CA ASN A 82 2.15 0.55 2.01
C ASN A 82 2.37 0.15 0.54
N ILE A 83 3.62 0.18 0.10
CA ILE A 83 4.09 -0.31 -1.19
C ILE A 83 5.21 -1.34 -0.97
N ALA A 84 5.07 -2.10 0.11
CA ALA A 84 5.96 -3.20 0.50
C ALA A 84 5.44 -4.53 -0.09
N LEU A 85 5.56 -5.60 0.66
CA LEU A 85 5.10 -6.92 0.21
C LEU A 85 3.70 -7.21 0.77
N PRO A 86 2.84 -7.93 0.03
CA PRO A 86 1.43 -8.14 0.41
C PRO A 86 1.23 -8.77 1.79
N TYR A 87 2.12 -9.66 2.22
CA TYR A 87 2.03 -10.29 3.54
C TYR A 87 2.25 -9.31 4.73
N GLN A 88 2.71 -8.10 4.46
CA GLN A 88 2.95 -7.05 5.47
C GLN A 88 1.74 -6.14 5.69
N ASP A 89 0.68 -6.28 4.90
CA ASP A 89 -0.49 -5.39 4.93
C ASP A 89 -1.12 -5.33 6.32
N LEU A 90 -1.41 -6.49 6.93
CA LEU A 90 -2.11 -6.53 8.23
C LEU A 90 -1.25 -5.97 9.36
N THR A 91 0.06 -6.24 9.34
CA THR A 91 1.03 -5.69 10.32
C THR A 91 1.05 -4.16 10.27
N ILE A 92 1.05 -3.59 9.07
CA ILE A 92 1.05 -2.14 8.89
C ILE A 92 -0.32 -1.54 9.26
N MET A 93 -1.44 -2.23 8.94
CA MET A 93 -2.79 -1.81 9.34
C MET A 93 -2.94 -1.77 10.86
N ASP A 94 -2.44 -2.78 11.59
CA ASP A 94 -2.42 -2.79 13.06
C ASP A 94 -1.64 -1.59 13.62
N ALA A 95 -0.47 -1.28 13.05
CA ALA A 95 0.32 -0.14 13.46
C ALA A 95 -0.39 1.20 13.18
N CYS A 96 -1.07 1.33 12.04
CA CYS A 96 -1.85 2.52 11.68
C CYS A 96 -3.00 2.73 12.68
N LEU A 97 -3.75 1.69 13.01
CA LEU A 97 -4.82 1.75 14.01
C LEU A 97 -4.28 2.14 15.39
N ALA A 98 -3.18 1.52 15.83
CA ALA A 98 -2.57 1.82 17.12
C ALA A 98 -2.07 3.27 17.25
N CYS A 99 -1.77 3.92 16.10
CA CYS A 99 -1.26 5.29 16.04
C CYS A 99 -2.30 6.32 15.59
N GLY A 100 -3.50 5.91 15.19
CA GLY A 100 -4.53 6.82 14.70
C GLY A 100 -4.18 7.48 13.35
N VAL A 101 -3.63 6.71 12.41
CA VAL A 101 -3.17 7.22 11.10
C VAL A 101 -3.89 6.51 9.96
N ASN A 102 -4.20 7.23 8.89
CA ASN A 102 -4.80 6.67 7.68
C ASN A 102 -3.84 5.71 6.97
N TYR A 103 -4.42 4.73 6.30
CA TYR A 103 -3.71 3.66 5.60
C TYR A 103 -4.07 3.62 4.12
N MET A 104 -3.11 3.23 3.28
CA MET A 104 -3.32 2.94 1.87
C MET A 104 -2.36 1.83 1.43
N ASP A 105 -2.86 0.89 0.61
CA ASP A 105 -2.03 -0.14 -0.02
C ASP A 105 -2.25 -0.23 -1.54
N THR A 106 -1.49 -1.11 -2.17
CA THR A 106 -1.51 -1.33 -3.63
C THR A 106 -1.88 -2.76 -4.02
N ALA A 107 -2.19 -3.62 -3.05
CA ALA A 107 -2.46 -5.04 -3.27
C ALA A 107 -3.42 -5.60 -2.22
N ASN A 108 -3.86 -6.83 -2.41
CA ASN A 108 -4.53 -7.60 -1.36
C ASN A 108 -3.50 -8.35 -0.50
N TYR A 109 -3.86 -8.62 0.74
CA TYR A 109 -3.04 -9.42 1.65
C TYR A 109 -2.86 -10.84 1.10
N GLU A 110 -1.61 -11.30 1.14
CA GLU A 110 -1.23 -12.67 0.86
C GLU A 110 -0.36 -13.20 2.00
N PRO A 111 -0.69 -14.35 2.61
CA PRO A 111 0.15 -14.97 3.65
C PRO A 111 1.59 -15.21 3.17
N GLU A 112 2.57 -15.04 4.04
CA GLU A 112 3.99 -15.20 3.69
C GLU A 112 4.33 -16.60 3.15
N ASN A 113 3.67 -17.64 3.65
CA ASN A 113 3.90 -19.04 3.26
C ASN A 113 2.91 -19.54 2.21
N THR A 114 2.86 -18.90 1.03
CA THR A 114 2.03 -19.33 -0.09
C THR A 114 2.43 -20.70 -0.66
N ASP A 115 3.61 -21.19 -0.31
CA ASP A 115 4.07 -22.54 -0.63
C ASP A 115 3.59 -23.61 0.37
N ASP A 116 2.93 -23.23 1.46
CA ASP A 116 2.28 -24.16 2.38
C ASP A 116 1.21 -24.97 1.63
N PRO A 117 1.32 -26.32 1.62
CA PRO A 117 0.36 -27.17 0.87
C PRO A 117 -1.08 -27.05 1.36
N GLU A 118 -1.29 -26.82 2.66
CA GLU A 118 -2.63 -26.66 3.26
C GLU A 118 -3.25 -25.33 2.81
N TRP A 119 -2.50 -24.22 2.88
CA TRP A 119 -2.95 -22.92 2.40
C TRP A 119 -3.23 -22.97 0.90
N ARG A 120 -2.33 -23.57 0.11
CA ARG A 120 -2.50 -23.72 -1.34
C ARG A 120 -3.77 -24.48 -1.69
N ALA A 121 -4.07 -25.58 -1.00
CA ALA A 121 -5.30 -26.34 -1.21
C ALA A 121 -6.57 -25.50 -0.91
N ILE A 122 -6.55 -24.68 0.14
CA ILE A 122 -7.65 -23.76 0.46
C ILE A 122 -7.79 -22.71 -0.65
N TYR A 123 -6.69 -22.12 -1.09
CA TYR A 123 -6.67 -21.12 -2.15
C TYR A 123 -7.21 -21.67 -3.47
N GLU A 124 -6.70 -22.82 -3.92
CA GLU A 124 -7.15 -23.49 -5.15
C GLU A 124 -8.63 -23.85 -5.09
N LYS A 125 -9.12 -24.33 -3.95
CA LYS A 125 -10.55 -24.59 -3.73
C LYS A 125 -11.39 -23.33 -3.92
N ARG A 126 -10.98 -22.19 -3.32
CA ARG A 126 -11.67 -20.91 -3.44
C ARG A 126 -11.67 -20.39 -4.88
N CYS A 127 -10.54 -20.48 -5.60
CA CYS A 127 -10.45 -20.17 -7.02
C CYS A 127 -11.45 -20.97 -7.85
N LYS A 128 -11.52 -22.28 -7.62
CA LYS A 128 -12.43 -23.17 -8.31
C LYS A 128 -13.90 -22.85 -8.03
N GLU A 129 -14.24 -22.58 -6.77
CA GLU A 129 -15.61 -22.22 -6.35
C GLU A 129 -16.03 -20.86 -6.93
N ALA A 130 -15.12 -19.92 -7.03
CA ALA A 130 -15.36 -18.60 -7.61
C ALA A 130 -15.34 -18.57 -9.15
N GLY A 131 -14.83 -19.64 -9.80
CA GLY A 131 -14.71 -19.70 -11.26
C GLY A 131 -13.57 -18.87 -11.84
N PHE A 132 -12.56 -18.52 -11.04
CA PHE A 132 -11.41 -17.71 -11.45
C PHE A 132 -10.10 -18.52 -11.37
N SER A 133 -9.12 -18.13 -12.17
CA SER A 133 -7.76 -18.70 -12.11
C SER A 133 -6.91 -18.11 -10.97
N ALA A 134 -7.31 -16.94 -10.44
CA ALA A 134 -6.71 -16.29 -9.29
C ALA A 134 -7.81 -15.78 -8.36
N TYR A 135 -7.55 -15.78 -7.08
CA TYR A 135 -8.50 -15.33 -6.05
C TYR A 135 -7.91 -14.17 -5.26
N PHE A 136 -8.43 -12.97 -5.48
CA PHE A 136 -8.08 -11.78 -4.73
C PHE A 136 -8.94 -11.73 -3.46
N ASP A 137 -8.38 -12.14 -2.34
CA ASP A 137 -9.10 -12.22 -1.07
C ASP A 137 -8.83 -10.99 -0.19
N TYR A 138 -9.71 -10.01 -0.26
CA TYR A 138 -9.70 -8.85 0.61
C TYR A 138 -10.36 -9.08 1.97
N SER A 139 -10.86 -10.27 2.28
CA SER A 139 -11.57 -10.56 3.54
C SER A 139 -10.71 -10.27 4.76
N TRP A 140 -9.40 -10.51 4.68
CA TRP A 140 -8.43 -10.21 5.73
C TRP A 140 -8.37 -8.71 6.06
N GLN A 141 -8.25 -7.87 5.03
CA GLN A 141 -8.21 -6.42 5.19
C GLN A 141 -9.60 -5.86 5.53
N TRP A 142 -10.67 -6.40 4.95
CA TRP A 142 -12.05 -6.01 5.28
C TRP A 142 -12.44 -6.33 6.73
N ALA A 143 -11.81 -7.31 7.38
CA ALA A 143 -12.00 -7.57 8.80
C ALA A 143 -11.60 -6.37 9.69
N TYR A 144 -10.81 -5.44 9.16
CA TYR A 144 -10.41 -4.20 9.83
C TYR A 144 -11.42 -3.05 9.65
N ALA A 145 -12.39 -3.16 8.74
CA ALA A 145 -13.29 -2.07 8.36
C ALA A 145 -13.94 -1.39 9.58
N LYS A 146 -14.53 -2.19 10.47
CA LYS A 146 -15.17 -1.66 11.68
C LYS A 146 -14.19 -0.95 12.61
N LYS A 147 -12.98 -1.44 12.77
CA LYS A 147 -11.95 -0.82 13.61
C LYS A 147 -11.51 0.53 13.07
N PHE A 148 -11.32 0.64 11.74
CA PHE A 148 -10.99 1.91 11.09
C PHE A 148 -12.15 2.91 11.17
N GLU A 149 -13.39 2.46 10.95
CA GLU A 149 -14.59 3.29 11.09
C GLU A 149 -14.74 3.85 12.51
N GLU A 150 -14.66 2.99 13.55
CA GLU A 150 -14.75 3.39 14.96
C GLU A 150 -13.62 4.35 15.38
N ALA A 151 -12.44 4.22 14.76
CA ALA A 151 -11.30 5.12 14.97
C ALA A 151 -11.41 6.44 14.17
N GLY A 152 -12.41 6.59 13.28
CA GLY A 152 -12.54 7.73 12.39
C GLY A 152 -11.43 7.82 11.34
N LEU A 153 -10.86 6.67 10.96
CA LEU A 153 -9.75 6.55 10.03
C LEU A 153 -10.21 5.98 8.69
N THR A 154 -9.44 6.26 7.65
CA THR A 154 -9.64 5.71 6.31
C THR A 154 -8.55 4.70 5.97
N ALA A 155 -8.97 3.54 5.45
CA ALA A 155 -8.08 2.59 4.78
C ALA A 155 -8.49 2.49 3.31
N LEU A 156 -7.60 2.86 2.39
CA LEU A 156 -7.79 2.72 0.95
C LEU A 156 -7.03 1.49 0.46
N LEU A 157 -7.77 0.47 0.04
CA LEU A 157 -7.22 -0.83 -0.36
C LEU A 157 -7.08 -0.94 -1.87
N GLY A 158 -6.06 -1.66 -2.33
CA GLY A 158 -5.90 -2.02 -3.74
C GLY A 158 -5.71 -0.82 -4.68
N SER A 159 -5.06 0.24 -4.23
CA SER A 159 -4.80 1.44 -5.04
C SER A 159 -3.50 1.31 -5.84
N GLY A 160 -3.35 0.18 -6.53
CA GLY A 160 -2.20 -0.16 -7.36
C GLY A 160 -2.49 -0.09 -8.85
N PHE A 161 -1.83 -0.95 -9.61
CA PHE A 161 -2.07 -1.09 -11.05
C PHE A 161 -3.21 -2.10 -11.29
N ASP A 162 -3.07 -3.31 -10.76
CA ASP A 162 -4.08 -4.36 -10.76
C ASP A 162 -4.02 -5.11 -9.42
N PRO A 163 -4.87 -4.75 -8.49
CA PRO A 163 -6.05 -3.86 -8.57
C PRO A 163 -5.71 -2.37 -8.54
N GLY A 164 -6.61 -1.56 -9.11
CA GLY A 164 -6.61 -0.08 -9.05
C GLY A 164 -6.80 0.57 -10.40
N VAL A 165 -5.71 0.78 -11.15
CA VAL A 165 -5.74 1.48 -12.46
C VAL A 165 -6.60 0.73 -13.48
N THR A 166 -6.56 -0.59 -13.52
CA THR A 166 -7.38 -1.41 -14.43
C THR A 166 -8.87 -1.17 -14.21
N GLN A 167 -9.35 -1.16 -12.97
CA GLN A 167 -10.74 -0.88 -12.65
C GLN A 167 -11.14 0.56 -13.00
N ALA A 168 -10.24 1.53 -12.77
CA ALA A 168 -10.47 2.92 -13.13
C ALA A 168 -10.58 3.10 -14.65
N TYR A 169 -9.74 2.43 -15.44
CA TYR A 169 -9.83 2.44 -16.90
C TYR A 169 -11.10 1.78 -17.43
N CYS A 170 -11.52 0.65 -16.86
CA CYS A 170 -12.79 0.02 -17.23
C CYS A 170 -13.98 0.94 -16.95
N ALA A 171 -13.99 1.58 -15.79
CA ALA A 171 -15.05 2.53 -15.44
C ALA A 171 -15.06 3.75 -16.37
N TYR A 172 -13.87 4.28 -16.71
CA TYR A 172 -13.73 5.39 -17.65
C TYR A 172 -14.21 4.99 -19.06
N ALA A 173 -13.76 3.86 -19.58
CA ALA A 173 -14.13 3.37 -20.91
C ALA A 173 -15.64 3.13 -21.01
N LYS A 174 -16.26 2.50 -20.00
CA LYS A 174 -17.71 2.32 -19.93
C LYS A 174 -18.46 3.64 -19.95
N LYS A 175 -17.95 4.65 -19.27
CA LYS A 175 -18.63 5.95 -19.17
C LYS A 175 -18.51 6.81 -20.45
N HIS A 176 -17.39 6.70 -21.17
CA HIS A 176 -17.03 7.66 -22.20
C HIS A 176 -16.89 7.08 -23.61
N GLU A 177 -16.61 5.77 -23.72
CA GLU A 177 -16.21 5.15 -24.99
C GLU A 177 -17.12 4.02 -25.45
N PHE A 178 -17.81 3.32 -24.52
CA PHE A 178 -18.60 2.14 -24.82
C PHE A 178 -19.97 2.17 -24.16
N ASP A 179 -21.01 1.72 -24.87
CA ASP A 179 -22.35 1.53 -24.30
C ASP A 179 -22.39 0.33 -23.36
N THR A 180 -21.69 -0.76 -23.73
CA THR A 180 -21.56 -1.99 -22.95
C THR A 180 -20.11 -2.51 -22.97
N ILE A 181 -19.72 -3.22 -21.93
CA ILE A 181 -18.47 -4.00 -21.88
C ILE A 181 -18.86 -5.46 -21.61
N ASP A 182 -18.63 -6.33 -22.58
CA ASP A 182 -19.03 -7.75 -22.50
C ASP A 182 -17.90 -8.61 -21.90
N THR A 183 -16.65 -8.20 -22.05
CA THR A 183 -15.48 -8.93 -21.54
C THR A 183 -14.36 -7.95 -21.19
N ILE A 184 -13.66 -8.24 -20.10
CA ILE A 184 -12.42 -7.55 -19.67
C ILE A 184 -11.31 -8.56 -19.56
#